data_9d69dacd5b75584d9938a1d66c44ce0c
#
_entry.id   9d69dacd5b75584d9938a1d66c44ce0c
#
_cell.length_a   1.000
_cell.length_b   1.000
_cell.length_c   1.000
_cell.angle_alpha   90.00
_cell.angle_beta   90.00
_cell.angle_gamma   90.00
#
_symmetry.space_group_name_H-M   'P 1'
#
loop_
_entity.id
_entity.type
_entity.pdbx_description
1 polymer ?
#
loop_
_entity_poly.entity_id
_entity_poly.type
_entity_poly.pdbx_seq_one_letter_code
_entity_poly.pdbx_strand_id
1 'polypeptide(L)'
;MDLRPNLDELERFADGQMSPAEQEAFELRLEQEEDLAEAHAAYEQLTADLRWAAGHDTLRLRLQALDERMNERGTALDRAQDLARRRQRRLVVLAGLAVLLLLAAGTAAWYFSRPNRALPARSWQAYYQPDPGPAVTTTLLTKNPLFAEALDQYQSGHYPAALHSLGRVSPTTVGADTLLYLRGLMLLRQGQGNAAQLYLRRVEAEGGPGELARRARYHLGMAYWQAQELAPALKELRAVAADSLSPYRAPAQRAVAAGVLEAH
;
A
#
# COMPACT_ATOMS: atom_id res chain seq x y z
N MET A 1 -45.98 0.13 -72.99
CA MET A 1 -45.58 -0.74 -74.13
C MET A 1 -45.66 -2.18 -73.68
N ASP A 2 -46.39 -3.04 -74.38
CA ASP A 2 -46.55 -4.46 -73.99
C ASP A 2 -45.56 -5.30 -74.81
N LEU A 3 -44.45 -5.73 -74.16
CA LEU A 3 -43.42 -6.54 -74.79
C LEU A 3 -43.84 -8.00 -74.97
N ARG A 4 -44.99 -8.42 -74.41
CA ARG A 4 -45.40 -9.84 -74.41
C ARG A 4 -45.60 -10.50 -75.78
N PRO A 5 -46.15 -9.84 -76.78
CA PRO A 5 -46.39 -10.52 -78.03
C PRO A 5 -45.13 -10.91 -78.85
N ASN A 6 -44.02 -10.20 -78.59
CA ASN A 6 -42.76 -10.36 -79.33
C ASN A 6 -41.61 -10.88 -78.53
N LEU A 7 -41.80 -11.16 -77.19
CA LEU A 7 -40.76 -11.44 -76.20
C LEU A 7 -39.94 -12.67 -76.57
N ASP A 8 -40.60 -13.75 -76.95
CA ASP A 8 -39.92 -15.01 -77.33
C ASP A 8 -39.04 -14.86 -78.59
N GLU A 9 -39.48 -14.03 -79.56
CA GLU A 9 -38.68 -13.75 -80.80
C GLU A 9 -37.48 -12.84 -80.43
N LEU A 10 -37.65 -11.82 -79.59
CA LEU A 10 -36.60 -10.94 -79.17
C LEU A 10 -35.57 -11.68 -78.33
N GLU A 11 -35.97 -12.59 -77.48
CA GLU A 11 -35.06 -13.42 -76.70
C GLU A 11 -34.26 -14.36 -77.53
N ARG A 12 -34.90 -15.07 -78.50
CA ARG A 12 -34.19 -15.95 -79.43
C ARG A 12 -33.25 -15.20 -80.36
N PHE A 13 -33.59 -13.97 -80.76
CA PHE A 13 -32.72 -13.10 -81.54
C PHE A 13 -31.48 -12.66 -80.73
N ALA A 14 -31.71 -12.16 -79.52
CA ALA A 14 -30.65 -11.68 -78.62
C ALA A 14 -29.70 -12.81 -78.22
N ASP A 15 -30.18 -14.02 -77.96
CA ASP A 15 -29.40 -15.21 -77.64
C ASP A 15 -28.76 -15.92 -78.81
N GLY A 16 -28.99 -15.43 -80.05
CA GLY A 16 -28.43 -16.05 -81.26
C GLY A 16 -29.03 -17.43 -81.55
N GLN A 17 -30.23 -17.71 -81.08
CA GLN A 17 -30.91 -19.02 -81.28
C GLN A 17 -31.78 -19.11 -82.55
N MET A 18 -31.71 -18.11 -83.42
CA MET A 18 -32.40 -18.10 -84.69
C MET A 18 -31.50 -18.70 -85.79
N SER A 19 -32.11 -19.43 -86.75
CA SER A 19 -31.41 -19.84 -87.91
C SER A 19 -31.09 -18.63 -88.85
N PRO A 20 -30.08 -18.71 -89.72
CA PRO A 20 -29.71 -17.57 -90.56
C PRO A 20 -30.85 -17.00 -91.38
N ALA A 21 -31.78 -17.85 -91.85
CA ALA A 21 -32.94 -17.42 -92.64
C ALA A 21 -34.02 -16.74 -91.72
N GLU A 22 -34.17 -17.19 -90.48
CA GLU A 22 -35.06 -16.56 -89.53
C GLU A 22 -34.54 -15.19 -89.04
N GLN A 23 -33.22 -15.08 -88.86
CA GLN A 23 -32.56 -13.86 -88.52
C GLN A 23 -32.72 -12.76 -89.57
N GLU A 24 -32.45 -13.11 -90.82
CA GLU A 24 -32.64 -12.19 -91.96
C GLU A 24 -34.11 -11.72 -92.09
N ALA A 25 -35.05 -12.64 -91.96
CA ALA A 25 -36.48 -12.30 -91.94
C ALA A 25 -36.86 -11.40 -90.70
N PHE A 26 -36.26 -11.61 -89.53
CA PHE A 26 -36.52 -10.82 -88.39
C PHE A 26 -35.93 -9.40 -88.49
N GLU A 27 -34.68 -9.29 -89.04
CA GLU A 27 -34.05 -8.00 -89.30
C GLU A 27 -34.84 -7.18 -90.32
N LEU A 28 -35.39 -7.81 -91.36
CA LEU A 28 -36.22 -7.14 -92.35
C LEU A 28 -37.54 -6.61 -91.69
N ARG A 29 -38.15 -7.37 -90.77
CA ARG A 29 -39.35 -6.95 -90.02
C ARG A 29 -39.03 -5.81 -89.05
N LEU A 30 -37.81 -5.83 -88.48
CA LEU A 30 -37.33 -4.77 -87.61
C LEU A 30 -37.22 -3.41 -88.29
N GLU A 31 -36.89 -3.44 -89.66
CA GLU A 31 -36.86 -2.22 -90.45
C GLU A 31 -38.26 -1.74 -90.89
N GLN A 32 -39.23 -2.65 -90.97
CA GLN A 32 -40.58 -2.36 -91.56
C GLN A 32 -41.65 -2.12 -90.48
N GLU A 33 -41.46 -2.67 -89.29
CA GLU A 33 -42.45 -2.60 -88.16
C GLU A 33 -41.90 -1.75 -87.05
N GLU A 34 -42.37 -0.50 -86.95
CA GLU A 34 -41.91 0.47 -85.92
C GLU A 34 -42.17 -0.03 -84.49
N ASP A 35 -43.31 -0.71 -84.25
CA ASP A 35 -43.65 -1.31 -82.94
C ASP A 35 -42.63 -2.41 -82.53
N LEU A 36 -42.13 -3.19 -83.45
CA LEU A 36 -41.13 -4.22 -83.19
C LEU A 36 -39.75 -3.62 -82.92
N ALA A 37 -39.40 -2.54 -83.63
CA ALA A 37 -38.14 -1.82 -83.48
C ALA A 37 -38.11 -1.16 -82.07
N GLU A 38 -39.20 -0.55 -81.66
CA GLU A 38 -39.32 -0.01 -80.32
C GLU A 38 -39.26 -1.10 -79.21
N ALA A 39 -39.92 -2.25 -79.44
CA ALA A 39 -39.87 -3.39 -78.52
C ALA A 39 -38.43 -3.96 -78.37
N HIS A 40 -37.69 -4.06 -79.54
CA HIS A 40 -36.28 -4.48 -79.55
C HIS A 40 -35.39 -3.51 -78.73
N ALA A 41 -35.51 -2.20 -78.97
CA ALA A 41 -34.74 -1.19 -78.25
C ALA A 41 -35.03 -1.22 -76.73
N ALA A 42 -36.31 -1.39 -76.37
CA ALA A 42 -36.70 -1.51 -74.91
C ALA A 42 -36.16 -2.80 -74.27
N TYR A 43 -36.09 -3.93 -75.04
CA TYR A 43 -35.52 -5.18 -74.55
C TYR A 43 -33.99 -5.09 -74.40
N GLU A 44 -33.27 -4.48 -75.34
CA GLU A 44 -31.85 -4.23 -75.18
C GLU A 44 -31.55 -3.35 -73.97
N GLN A 45 -32.27 -2.29 -73.74
CA GLN A 45 -32.11 -1.42 -72.61
C GLN A 45 -32.38 -2.17 -71.32
N LEU A 46 -33.44 -2.96 -71.23
CA LEU A 46 -33.76 -3.76 -70.06
C LEU A 46 -32.65 -4.76 -69.71
N THR A 47 -32.14 -5.48 -70.77
CA THR A 47 -31.05 -6.44 -70.57
C THR A 47 -29.75 -5.78 -70.17
N ALA A 48 -29.42 -4.58 -70.65
CA ALA A 48 -28.28 -3.77 -70.24
C ALA A 48 -28.42 -3.34 -68.77
N ASP A 49 -29.59 -2.87 -68.38
CA ASP A 49 -29.88 -2.45 -67.00
C ASP A 49 -29.79 -3.62 -66.00
N LEU A 50 -30.32 -4.81 -66.40
CA LEU A 50 -30.20 -6.02 -65.58
C LEU A 50 -28.74 -6.49 -65.42
N ARG A 51 -27.93 -6.44 -66.50
CA ARG A 51 -26.47 -6.76 -66.44
C ARG A 51 -25.74 -5.76 -65.56
N TRP A 52 -26.06 -4.48 -65.63
CA TRP A 52 -25.49 -3.45 -64.78
C TRP A 52 -25.87 -3.67 -63.33
N ALA A 53 -27.13 -3.94 -63.00
CA ALA A 53 -27.60 -4.24 -61.65
C ALA A 53 -26.91 -5.48 -61.06
N ALA A 54 -26.81 -6.58 -61.81
CA ALA A 54 -26.15 -7.79 -61.37
C ALA A 54 -24.62 -7.58 -61.12
N GLY A 55 -23.98 -6.73 -61.92
CA GLY A 55 -22.57 -6.34 -61.67
C GLY A 55 -22.36 -5.55 -60.39
N HIS A 56 -23.32 -4.70 -60.05
CA HIS A 56 -23.27 -3.90 -58.80
C HIS A 56 -23.51 -4.75 -57.54
N ASP A 57 -24.37 -5.75 -57.61
CA ASP A 57 -24.60 -6.66 -56.50
C ASP A 57 -23.35 -7.46 -56.13
N THR A 58 -22.61 -7.95 -57.14
CA THR A 58 -21.35 -8.64 -56.92
C THR A 58 -20.26 -7.72 -56.35
N LEU A 59 -20.22 -6.47 -56.75
CA LEU A 59 -19.30 -5.45 -56.20
C LEU A 59 -19.65 -5.14 -54.73
N ARG A 60 -20.93 -4.98 -54.45
CA ARG A 60 -21.42 -4.73 -53.09
C ARG A 60 -21.05 -5.86 -52.12
N LEU A 61 -21.24 -7.11 -52.52
CA LEU A 61 -20.84 -8.28 -51.74
C LEU A 61 -19.34 -8.34 -51.50
N ARG A 62 -18.52 -8.01 -52.52
CA ARG A 62 -17.05 -7.95 -52.38
C ARG A 62 -16.61 -6.84 -51.43
N LEU A 63 -17.25 -5.67 -51.46
CA LEU A 63 -16.96 -4.57 -50.57
C LEU A 63 -17.35 -4.90 -49.13
N GLN A 64 -18.48 -5.56 -48.89
CA GLN A 64 -18.89 -6.03 -47.58
C GLN A 64 -17.87 -7.06 -47.01
N ALA A 65 -17.46 -8.04 -47.82
CA ALA A 65 -16.46 -9.02 -47.42
C ALA A 65 -15.08 -8.39 -47.09
N LEU A 66 -14.73 -7.31 -47.80
CA LEU A 66 -13.51 -6.56 -47.53
C LEU A 66 -13.61 -5.78 -46.20
N ASP A 67 -14.76 -5.13 -45.97
CA ASP A 67 -15.04 -4.37 -44.75
C ASP A 67 -15.02 -5.28 -43.51
N GLU A 68 -15.63 -6.46 -43.56
CA GLU A 68 -15.54 -7.48 -42.51
C GLU A 68 -14.09 -7.88 -42.20
N ARG A 69 -13.28 -8.16 -43.21
CA ARG A 69 -11.86 -8.51 -43.04
C ARG A 69 -11.04 -7.37 -42.43
N MET A 70 -11.33 -6.13 -42.82
CA MET A 70 -10.67 -4.95 -42.25
C MET A 70 -11.06 -4.76 -40.76
N ASN A 71 -12.33 -4.96 -40.42
CA ASN A 71 -12.84 -4.84 -39.10
C ASN A 71 -12.28 -5.94 -38.16
N GLU A 72 -12.20 -7.19 -38.64
CA GLU A 72 -11.54 -8.28 -37.90
C GLU A 72 -10.05 -8.00 -37.61
N ARG A 73 -9.32 -7.44 -38.56
CA ARG A 73 -7.92 -7.04 -38.37
C ARG A 73 -7.80 -5.88 -37.39
N GLY A 74 -8.68 -4.89 -37.45
CA GLY A 74 -8.74 -3.78 -36.52
C GLY A 74 -8.94 -4.27 -35.09
N THR A 75 -9.94 -5.12 -34.88
CA THR A 75 -10.23 -5.67 -33.53
C THR A 75 -9.09 -6.55 -32.98
N ALA A 76 -8.37 -7.27 -33.84
CA ALA A 76 -7.20 -8.05 -33.43
C ALA A 76 -6.03 -7.17 -32.99
N LEU A 77 -5.77 -6.07 -33.72
CA LEU A 77 -4.75 -5.09 -33.36
C LEU A 77 -5.07 -4.36 -32.06
N ASP A 78 -6.33 -3.96 -31.87
CA ASP A 78 -6.80 -3.30 -30.64
C ASP A 78 -6.64 -4.23 -29.43
N ARG A 79 -7.01 -5.50 -29.55
CA ARG A 79 -6.80 -6.50 -28.48
C ARG A 79 -5.31 -6.69 -28.15
N ALA A 80 -4.45 -6.73 -29.14
CA ALA A 80 -3.00 -6.85 -28.93
C ALA A 80 -2.42 -5.61 -28.23
N GLN A 81 -2.86 -4.41 -28.62
CA GLN A 81 -2.46 -3.16 -27.98
C GLN A 81 -2.96 -3.05 -26.52
N ASP A 82 -4.20 -3.47 -26.27
CA ASP A 82 -4.75 -3.48 -24.91
C ASP A 82 -4.01 -4.45 -23.98
N LEU A 83 -3.63 -5.62 -24.46
CA LEU A 83 -2.81 -6.56 -23.69
C LEU A 83 -1.42 -5.98 -23.40
N ALA A 84 -0.79 -5.34 -24.37
CA ALA A 84 0.49 -4.67 -24.20
C ALA A 84 0.39 -3.51 -23.18
N ARG A 85 -0.64 -2.67 -23.29
CA ARG A 85 -0.90 -1.57 -22.34
C ARG A 85 -1.17 -2.06 -20.92
N ARG A 86 -1.94 -3.16 -20.76
CA ARG A 86 -2.19 -3.78 -19.44
C ARG A 86 -0.90 -4.34 -18.84
N ARG A 87 -0.05 -4.98 -19.63
CA ARG A 87 1.26 -5.48 -19.19
C ARG A 87 2.17 -4.33 -18.75
N GLN A 88 2.25 -3.28 -19.57
CA GLN A 88 3.06 -2.09 -19.26
C GLN A 88 2.57 -1.39 -17.99
N ARG A 89 1.26 -1.20 -17.80
CA ARG A 89 0.69 -0.64 -16.56
C ARG A 89 1.05 -1.47 -15.34
N ARG A 90 0.97 -2.80 -15.43
CA ARG A 90 1.38 -3.70 -14.31
C ARG A 90 2.86 -3.54 -13.98
N LEU A 91 3.73 -3.45 -14.97
CA LEU A 91 5.17 -3.23 -14.75
C LEU A 91 5.45 -1.87 -14.11
N VAL A 92 4.77 -0.81 -14.53
CA VAL A 92 4.90 0.53 -13.93
C VAL A 92 4.42 0.53 -12.47
N VAL A 93 3.30 -0.13 -12.18
CA VAL A 93 2.78 -0.24 -10.79
C VAL A 93 3.75 -1.05 -9.92
N LEU A 94 4.26 -2.18 -10.42
CA LEU A 94 5.23 -3.00 -9.68
C LEU A 94 6.56 -2.26 -9.44
N ALA A 95 7.05 -1.51 -10.44
CA ALA A 95 8.22 -0.67 -10.30
C ALA A 95 8.01 0.46 -9.27
N GLY A 96 6.85 1.11 -9.30
CA GLY A 96 6.47 2.12 -8.30
C GLY A 96 6.43 1.55 -6.88
N LEU A 97 5.86 0.36 -6.72
CA LEU A 97 5.79 -0.32 -5.42
C LEU A 97 7.17 -0.75 -4.91
N ALA A 98 8.05 -1.20 -5.81
CA ALA A 98 9.44 -1.53 -5.47
C ALA A 98 10.23 -0.29 -5.02
N VAL A 99 10.07 0.85 -5.70
CA VAL A 99 10.69 2.13 -5.30
C VAL A 99 10.18 2.57 -3.93
N LEU A 100 8.88 2.43 -3.66
CA LEU A 100 8.27 2.79 -2.39
C LEU A 100 8.79 1.91 -1.25
N LEU A 101 8.95 0.60 -1.49
CA LEU A 101 9.56 -0.33 -0.53
C LEU A 101 11.04 -0.02 -0.27
N LEU A 102 11.82 0.34 -1.31
CA LEU A 102 13.21 0.74 -1.15
C LEU A 102 13.33 2.05 -0.36
N LEU A 103 12.47 3.02 -0.60
CA LEU A 103 12.42 4.25 0.19
C LEU A 103 12.03 3.98 1.65
N ALA A 104 11.04 3.12 1.89
CA ALA A 104 10.65 2.72 3.24
C ALA A 104 11.78 1.96 3.95
N ALA A 105 12.45 1.02 3.27
CA ALA A 105 13.61 0.32 3.81
C ALA A 105 14.79 1.26 4.06
N GLY A 106 15.05 2.20 3.16
CA GLY A 106 16.10 3.21 3.31
C GLY A 106 15.84 4.15 4.48
N THR A 107 14.59 4.62 4.66
CA THR A 107 14.20 5.46 5.81
C THR A 107 14.25 4.69 7.12
N ALA A 108 13.81 3.42 7.12
CA ALA A 108 13.91 2.55 8.27
C ALA A 108 15.39 2.28 8.62
N ALA A 109 16.21 1.89 7.65
CA ALA A 109 17.63 1.69 7.85
C ALA A 109 18.33 2.97 8.35
N TRP A 110 18.01 4.14 7.79
CA TRP A 110 18.53 5.42 8.26
C TRP A 110 18.05 5.75 9.68
N TYR A 111 16.78 5.46 10.01
CA TYR A 111 16.23 5.66 11.35
C TYR A 111 16.89 4.75 12.39
N PHE A 112 17.11 3.46 12.06
CA PHE A 112 17.77 2.49 12.93
C PHE A 112 19.30 2.61 12.91
N SER A 113 19.92 3.11 11.81
CA SER A 113 21.36 3.35 11.71
C SER A 113 21.76 4.72 12.23
N ARG A 114 20.81 5.55 12.67
CA ARG A 114 21.20 6.74 13.44
C ARG A 114 22.02 6.22 14.60
N PRO A 115 23.34 6.44 14.62
CA PRO A 115 24.06 6.15 15.84
C PRO A 115 23.31 6.93 16.91
N ASN A 116 22.74 6.25 17.92
CA ASN A 116 22.54 6.90 19.19
C ASN A 116 23.90 7.58 19.39
N ARG A 117 23.95 8.89 19.26
CA ARG A 117 25.15 9.63 19.63
C ARG A 117 25.34 9.34 21.10
N ALA A 118 25.96 8.17 21.35
CA ALA A 118 26.52 7.85 22.63
C ALA A 118 27.53 8.97 22.88
N LEU A 119 27.13 9.95 23.63
CA LEU A 119 28.03 10.97 24.14
C LEU A 119 29.14 10.21 24.83
N PRO A 120 30.43 10.43 24.45
CA PRO A 120 31.53 9.68 25.01
C PRO A 120 31.56 9.90 26.52
N ALA A 121 31.79 8.82 27.32
CA ALA A 121 32.14 8.77 28.74
C ALA A 121 31.32 9.64 29.74
N ARG A 122 30.47 10.51 29.27
CA ARG A 122 29.52 11.38 30.03
C ARG A 122 28.09 10.85 29.93
N SER A 123 27.94 9.57 29.59
CA SER A 123 26.64 8.95 29.47
C SER A 123 26.03 8.78 30.87
N TRP A 124 24.73 9.01 30.96
CA TRP A 124 23.95 8.80 32.17
C TRP A 124 24.22 7.44 32.82
N GLN A 125 24.57 6.40 32.05
CA GLN A 125 24.88 5.07 32.54
C GLN A 125 26.06 5.03 33.52
N ALA A 126 27.05 5.92 33.37
CA ALA A 126 28.20 5.98 34.30
C ALA A 126 27.81 6.44 35.72
N TYR A 127 26.69 7.15 35.80
CA TYR A 127 26.17 7.68 37.07
C TYR A 127 24.94 6.94 37.57
N TYR A 128 24.39 6.05 36.74
CA TYR A 128 23.16 5.33 37.05
C TYR A 128 23.42 4.19 38.02
N GLN A 129 22.67 4.20 39.11
CA GLN A 129 22.62 3.09 40.06
C GLN A 129 21.33 2.31 39.85
N PRO A 130 21.41 1.05 39.37
CA PRO A 130 20.22 0.22 39.18
C PRO A 130 19.50 -0.05 40.49
N ASP A 131 18.17 -0.06 40.42
CA ASP A 131 17.33 -0.49 41.52
C ASP A 131 17.16 -2.02 41.46
N PRO A 132 17.36 -2.76 42.56
CA PRO A 132 17.11 -4.21 42.62
C PRO A 132 15.61 -4.56 42.55
N GLY A 133 14.74 -3.58 42.58
CA GLY A 133 13.29 -3.69 42.71
C GLY A 133 12.78 -3.34 44.10
N PRO A 134 11.46 -3.22 44.24
CA PRO A 134 10.85 -2.94 45.53
C PRO A 134 11.07 -4.12 46.52
N ALA A 135 11.24 -3.82 47.77
CA ALA A 135 11.26 -4.84 48.81
C ALA A 135 9.86 -5.49 48.91
N VAL A 136 9.81 -6.77 48.57
CA VAL A 136 8.56 -7.55 48.56
C VAL A 136 8.67 -8.73 49.53
N THR A 137 7.58 -9.05 50.21
CA THR A 137 7.52 -10.19 51.12
C THR A 137 7.39 -11.51 50.32
N THR A 138 7.98 -12.58 50.81
CA THR A 138 7.83 -13.92 50.22
C THR A 138 6.35 -14.32 50.09
N THR A 139 5.52 -13.92 51.04
CA THR A 139 4.06 -14.18 51.01
C THR A 139 3.41 -13.50 49.78
N LEU A 140 3.81 -12.28 49.43
CA LEU A 140 3.30 -11.56 48.26
C LEU A 140 3.68 -12.27 46.95
N LEU A 141 4.92 -12.73 46.85
CA LEU A 141 5.43 -13.48 45.68
C LEU A 141 4.71 -14.81 45.55
N THR A 142 4.54 -15.56 46.62
CA THR A 142 3.83 -16.86 46.58
C THR A 142 2.37 -16.69 46.17
N LYS A 143 1.70 -15.62 46.60
CA LYS A 143 0.30 -15.36 46.20
C LYS A 143 0.16 -14.81 44.79
N ASN A 144 1.23 -14.31 44.19
CA ASN A 144 1.21 -13.67 42.87
C ASN A 144 2.34 -14.23 41.98
N PRO A 145 2.17 -15.43 41.38
CA PRO A 145 3.23 -16.08 40.61
C PRO A 145 3.65 -15.26 39.36
N LEU A 146 2.71 -14.56 38.71
CA LEU A 146 3.04 -13.68 37.59
C LEU A 146 3.90 -12.49 38.00
N PHE A 147 3.70 -11.98 39.21
CA PHE A 147 4.52 -10.91 39.78
C PHE A 147 5.92 -11.41 40.13
N ALA A 148 6.02 -12.61 40.71
CA ALA A 148 7.29 -13.27 40.99
C ALA A 148 8.08 -13.49 39.70
N GLU A 149 7.43 -14.01 38.65
CA GLU A 149 8.02 -14.17 37.35
C GLU A 149 8.51 -12.86 36.74
N ALA A 150 7.70 -11.80 36.80
CA ALA A 150 8.09 -10.47 36.30
C ALA A 150 9.32 -9.90 37.03
N LEU A 151 9.46 -10.13 38.34
CA LEU A 151 10.62 -9.71 39.13
C LEU A 151 11.87 -10.52 38.79
N ASP A 152 11.74 -11.84 38.65
CA ASP A 152 12.83 -12.72 38.23
C ASP A 152 13.36 -12.34 36.84
N GLN A 153 12.45 -12.13 35.87
CA GLN A 153 12.81 -11.66 34.55
C GLN A 153 13.47 -10.27 34.57
N TYR A 154 13.00 -9.36 35.46
CA TYR A 154 13.62 -8.05 35.65
C TYR A 154 15.04 -8.17 36.18
N GLN A 155 15.26 -8.96 37.23
CA GLN A 155 16.59 -9.20 37.82
C GLN A 155 17.55 -9.88 36.88
N SER A 156 17.05 -10.79 36.03
CA SER A 156 17.79 -11.47 34.97
C SER A 156 18.03 -10.58 33.72
N GLY A 157 17.52 -9.34 33.70
CA GLY A 157 17.72 -8.42 32.58
C GLY A 157 16.78 -8.65 31.36
N HIS A 158 15.83 -9.58 31.46
CA HIS A 158 14.85 -9.88 30.42
C HIS A 158 13.67 -8.89 30.45
N TYR A 159 13.96 -7.57 30.29
CA TYR A 159 12.99 -6.50 30.47
C TYR A 159 11.73 -6.60 29.58
N PRO A 160 11.79 -6.99 28.28
CA PRO A 160 10.58 -7.16 27.47
C PRO A 160 9.64 -8.25 28.01
N ALA A 161 10.18 -9.39 28.45
CA ALA A 161 9.42 -10.47 29.07
C ALA A 161 8.84 -10.02 30.41
N ALA A 162 9.64 -9.36 31.23
CA ALA A 162 9.21 -8.81 32.53
C ALA A 162 8.04 -7.82 32.39
N LEU A 163 8.07 -6.94 31.36
CA LEU A 163 6.96 -6.03 31.07
C LEU A 163 5.69 -6.78 30.67
N HIS A 164 5.83 -7.85 29.89
CA HIS A 164 4.70 -8.68 29.49
C HIS A 164 4.05 -9.37 30.69
N SER A 165 4.86 -10.03 31.54
CA SER A 165 4.38 -10.70 32.76
C SER A 165 3.78 -9.68 33.74
N LEU A 166 4.41 -8.50 33.90
CA LEU A 166 3.92 -7.41 34.75
C LEU A 166 2.56 -6.86 34.25
N GLY A 167 2.32 -6.82 32.94
CA GLY A 167 1.07 -6.35 32.36
C GLY A 167 -0.14 -7.24 32.72
N ARG A 168 0.10 -8.46 33.14
CA ARG A 168 -0.94 -9.43 33.56
C ARG A 168 -1.22 -9.45 35.07
N VAL A 169 -0.41 -8.73 35.84
CA VAL A 169 -0.57 -8.62 37.32
C VAL A 169 -1.69 -7.66 37.64
N SER A 170 -2.60 -8.06 38.54
CA SER A 170 -3.67 -7.18 39.02
C SER A 170 -3.14 -6.10 39.95
N PRO A 171 -3.47 -4.82 39.72
CA PRO A 171 -3.07 -3.73 40.63
C PRO A 171 -3.71 -3.81 42.05
N THR A 172 -4.79 -4.56 42.21
CA THR A 172 -5.42 -4.78 43.49
C THR A 172 -4.62 -5.69 44.44
N THR A 173 -3.74 -6.53 43.85
CA THR A 173 -2.95 -7.53 44.62
C THR A 173 -1.55 -7.04 44.98
N VAL A 174 -0.94 -6.18 44.13
CA VAL A 174 0.44 -5.74 44.30
C VAL A 174 0.55 -4.26 44.63
N GLY A 175 -0.49 -3.48 44.33
CA GLY A 175 -0.47 -2.02 44.43
C GLY A 175 -0.11 -1.37 43.11
N ALA A 176 -0.93 -0.40 42.69
CA ALA A 176 -0.77 0.27 41.40
C ALA A 176 0.58 0.98 41.28
N ASP A 177 1.03 1.65 42.34
CA ASP A 177 2.29 2.41 42.35
C ASP A 177 3.51 1.52 42.16
N THR A 178 3.52 0.32 42.78
CA THR A 178 4.59 -0.66 42.62
C THR A 178 4.67 -1.15 41.16
N LEU A 179 3.52 -1.41 40.56
CA LEU A 179 3.48 -1.84 39.12
C LEU A 179 3.92 -0.73 38.19
N LEU A 180 3.50 0.52 38.43
CA LEU A 180 3.92 1.68 37.65
C LEU A 180 5.42 1.92 37.79
N TYR A 181 5.94 1.84 39.02
CA TYR A 181 7.36 1.99 39.33
C TYR A 181 8.22 0.96 38.52
N LEU A 182 7.90 -0.32 38.67
CA LEU A 182 8.61 -1.39 37.98
C LEU A 182 8.55 -1.23 36.45
N ARG A 183 7.40 -0.83 35.92
CA ARG A 183 7.25 -0.55 34.48
C ARG A 183 8.16 0.58 34.04
N GLY A 184 8.24 1.65 34.80
CA GLY A 184 9.17 2.76 34.57
C GLY A 184 10.63 2.31 34.60
N LEU A 185 11.03 1.49 35.59
CA LEU A 185 12.40 0.94 35.67
C LEU A 185 12.76 0.07 34.46
N MET A 186 11.87 -0.84 34.07
CA MET A 186 12.09 -1.74 32.94
C MET A 186 12.26 -0.97 31.62
N LEU A 187 11.43 0.06 31.40
CA LEU A 187 11.54 0.94 30.22
C LEU A 187 12.83 1.74 30.22
N LEU A 188 13.23 2.28 31.37
CA LEU A 188 14.51 2.98 31.53
C LEU A 188 15.71 2.06 31.20
N ARG A 189 15.67 0.83 31.67
CA ARG A 189 16.71 -0.19 31.39
C ARG A 189 16.75 -0.62 29.92
N GLN A 190 15.63 -0.50 29.20
CA GLN A 190 15.56 -0.73 27.74
C GLN A 190 16.02 0.47 26.89
N GLY A 191 16.43 1.56 27.50
CA GLY A 191 16.77 2.77 26.74
C GLY A 191 15.59 3.65 26.36
N GLN A 192 14.40 3.39 26.90
CA GLN A 192 13.15 4.09 26.58
C GLN A 192 12.85 5.18 27.61
N GLY A 193 13.74 6.16 27.76
CA GLY A 193 13.63 7.24 28.76
C GLY A 193 12.31 8.00 28.70
N ASN A 194 11.88 8.41 27.51
CA ASN A 194 10.61 9.12 27.31
C ASN A 194 9.40 8.32 27.79
N ALA A 195 9.37 7.01 27.53
CA ALA A 195 8.29 6.15 28.00
C ALA A 195 8.36 5.93 29.52
N ALA A 196 9.57 5.78 30.08
CA ALA A 196 9.78 5.62 31.52
C ALA A 196 9.29 6.83 32.31
N GLN A 197 9.49 8.05 31.80
CA GLN A 197 9.03 9.29 32.46
C GLN A 197 7.53 9.27 32.79
N LEU A 198 6.69 8.75 31.90
CA LEU A 198 5.23 8.71 32.08
C LEU A 198 4.85 7.95 33.35
N TYR A 199 5.50 6.83 33.58
CA TYR A 199 5.21 5.96 34.74
C TYR A 199 5.85 6.48 36.01
N LEU A 200 7.13 6.88 35.95
CA LEU A 200 7.87 7.36 37.13
C LEU A 200 7.32 8.68 37.65
N ARG A 201 6.91 9.61 36.79
CA ARG A 201 6.26 10.87 37.19
C ARG A 201 4.95 10.61 37.89
N ARG A 202 4.18 9.62 37.44
CA ARG A 202 2.92 9.28 38.08
C ARG A 202 3.13 8.72 39.50
N VAL A 203 4.12 7.84 39.68
CA VAL A 203 4.50 7.34 41.03
C VAL A 203 4.97 8.46 41.94
N GLU A 204 5.76 9.41 41.42
CA GLU A 204 6.23 10.56 42.21
C GLU A 204 5.08 11.48 42.63
N ALA A 205 4.14 11.76 41.74
CA ALA A 205 3.01 12.66 41.99
C ALA A 205 1.93 12.04 42.90
N GLU A 206 1.61 10.76 42.69
CA GLU A 206 0.50 10.08 43.40
C GLU A 206 0.98 9.33 44.63
N GLY A 207 2.26 8.93 44.73
CA GLY A 207 2.82 8.12 45.81
C GLY A 207 3.10 8.86 47.13
N GLY A 208 2.81 10.16 47.19
CA GLY A 208 3.05 10.98 48.40
C GLY A 208 4.53 11.01 48.81
N PRO A 209 4.85 11.34 50.11
CA PRO A 209 6.22 11.44 50.59
C PRO A 209 6.89 10.09 50.90
N GLY A 210 6.38 9.01 50.38
CA GLY A 210 6.83 7.65 50.64
C GLY A 210 8.20 7.31 50.04
N GLU A 211 8.78 6.20 50.48
CA GLU A 211 10.08 5.72 49.98
C GLU A 211 10.03 5.45 48.48
N LEU A 212 8.93 4.88 47.98
CA LEU A 212 8.77 4.56 46.57
C LEU A 212 8.80 5.82 45.68
N ALA A 213 8.16 6.91 46.11
CA ALA A 213 8.20 8.19 45.40
C ALA A 213 9.61 8.79 45.39
N ARG A 214 10.38 8.70 46.49
CA ARG A 214 11.78 9.14 46.51
C ARG A 214 12.66 8.33 45.56
N ARG A 215 12.45 7.01 45.47
CA ARG A 215 13.13 6.15 44.51
C ARG A 215 12.73 6.53 43.10
N ALA A 216 11.44 6.72 42.83
CA ALA A 216 10.91 7.09 41.50
C ALA A 216 11.49 8.41 40.99
N ARG A 217 11.65 9.42 41.89
CA ARG A 217 12.26 10.72 41.53
C ARG A 217 13.70 10.58 41.00
N TYR A 218 14.53 9.76 41.63
CA TYR A 218 15.88 9.49 41.12
C TYR A 218 15.84 8.90 39.69
N HIS A 219 15.06 7.85 39.52
CA HIS A 219 14.96 7.20 38.19
C HIS A 219 14.27 8.09 37.15
N LEU A 220 13.37 8.98 37.55
CA LEU A 220 12.81 10.02 36.71
C LEU A 220 13.88 11.01 36.24
N GLY A 221 14.74 11.48 37.13
CA GLY A 221 15.91 12.29 36.74
C GLY A 221 16.82 11.60 35.77
N MET A 222 17.08 10.29 35.94
CA MET A 222 17.84 9.49 35.00
C MET A 222 17.13 9.26 33.69
N ALA A 223 15.79 9.11 33.68
CA ALA A 223 14.98 9.00 32.48
C ALA A 223 14.99 10.28 31.65
N TYR A 224 14.91 11.45 32.27
CA TYR A 224 15.13 12.73 31.60
C TYR A 224 16.51 12.85 31.01
N TRP A 225 17.56 12.45 31.74
CA TRP A 225 18.94 12.47 31.21
C TRP A 225 19.11 11.56 29.99
N GLN A 226 18.56 10.34 30.07
CA GLN A 226 18.56 9.42 28.93
C GLN A 226 17.83 9.98 27.71
N ALA A 227 16.73 10.71 27.92
CA ALA A 227 15.96 11.39 26.88
C ALA A 227 16.61 12.69 26.37
N GLN A 228 17.80 13.06 26.90
CA GLN A 228 18.53 14.31 26.61
C GLN A 228 17.80 15.57 27.08
N GLU A 229 16.90 15.45 28.04
CA GLU A 229 16.20 16.54 28.69
C GLU A 229 17.00 16.98 29.93
N LEU A 230 18.11 17.69 29.72
CA LEU A 230 19.11 17.94 30.73
C LEU A 230 18.62 18.87 31.87
N ALA A 231 17.83 19.89 31.55
CA ALA A 231 17.32 20.82 32.56
C ALA A 231 16.33 20.15 33.54
N PRO A 232 15.32 19.37 33.10
CA PRO A 232 14.50 18.56 33.97
C PRO A 232 15.31 17.51 34.75
N ALA A 233 16.27 16.83 34.11
CA ALA A 233 17.13 15.86 34.76
C ALA A 233 17.89 16.48 35.96
N LEU A 234 18.52 17.63 35.73
CA LEU A 234 19.28 18.35 36.72
C LEU A 234 18.38 18.79 37.91
N LYS A 235 17.16 19.28 37.62
CA LYS A 235 16.19 19.65 38.61
C LYS A 235 15.85 18.49 39.57
N GLU A 236 15.47 17.35 38.99
CA GLU A 236 15.08 16.17 39.78
C GLU A 236 16.29 15.60 40.55
N LEU A 237 17.45 15.49 39.94
CA LEU A 237 18.66 14.98 40.59
C LEU A 237 19.16 15.89 41.69
N ARG A 238 19.05 17.23 41.57
CA ARG A 238 19.34 18.18 42.66
C ARG A 238 18.37 18.00 43.85
N ALA A 239 17.08 17.79 43.57
CA ALA A 239 16.09 17.52 44.62
C ALA A 239 16.42 16.20 45.35
N VAL A 240 16.78 15.14 44.64
CA VAL A 240 17.22 13.87 45.22
C VAL A 240 18.53 14.02 46.04
N ALA A 241 19.48 14.79 45.52
CA ALA A 241 20.77 15.05 46.21
C ALA A 241 20.61 15.81 47.51
N ALA A 242 19.57 16.65 47.61
CA ALA A 242 19.23 17.39 48.82
C ALA A 242 18.40 16.58 49.85
N ASP A 243 17.68 15.54 49.38
CA ASP A 243 16.83 14.70 50.25
C ASP A 243 17.67 13.72 51.09
N SER A 244 17.74 13.95 52.38
CA SER A 244 18.49 13.10 53.33
C SER A 244 17.91 11.69 53.47
N LEU A 245 16.62 11.50 53.15
CA LEU A 245 15.91 10.23 53.27
C LEU A 245 15.96 9.42 51.97
N SER A 246 16.49 10.00 50.88
CA SER A 246 16.58 9.29 49.59
C SER A 246 17.68 8.23 49.62
N PRO A 247 17.38 6.96 49.28
CA PRO A 247 18.40 5.92 49.12
C PRO A 247 19.37 6.19 47.97
N TYR A 248 18.99 7.11 47.05
CA TYR A 248 19.78 7.50 45.89
C TYR A 248 20.46 8.87 46.04
N ARG A 249 20.54 9.41 47.29
CA ARG A 249 21.22 10.68 47.56
C ARG A 249 22.66 10.71 47.02
N ALA A 250 23.46 9.72 47.40
CA ALA A 250 24.88 9.68 47.01
C ALA A 250 25.10 9.59 45.48
N PRO A 251 24.42 8.71 44.73
CA PRO A 251 24.56 8.69 43.27
C PRO A 251 24.03 9.99 42.63
N ALA A 252 22.96 10.61 43.11
CA ALA A 252 22.47 11.89 42.64
C ALA A 252 23.50 13.01 42.88
N GLN A 253 24.12 13.07 44.06
CA GLN A 253 25.21 14.02 44.33
C GLN A 253 26.40 13.87 43.38
N ARG A 254 26.83 12.64 43.07
CA ARG A 254 27.89 12.38 42.09
C ARG A 254 27.50 12.87 40.69
N ALA A 255 26.26 12.62 40.27
CA ALA A 255 25.75 13.05 38.96
C ALA A 255 25.70 14.58 38.83
N VAL A 256 25.24 15.27 39.87
CA VAL A 256 25.20 16.74 39.89
C VAL A 256 26.59 17.35 40.00
N ALA A 257 27.47 16.82 40.86
CA ALA A 257 28.82 17.33 41.05
C ALA A 257 29.72 17.17 39.83
N ALA A 258 29.40 16.23 38.96
CA ALA A 258 30.14 16.03 37.68
C ALA A 258 29.98 17.20 36.69
N GLY A 259 29.04 18.12 36.89
CA GLY A 259 28.80 19.29 36.04
C GLY A 259 28.36 18.98 34.61
N VAL A 260 28.14 17.70 34.29
CA VAL A 260 27.82 17.23 32.92
C VAL A 260 26.44 17.69 32.48
N LEU A 261 25.53 17.91 33.42
CA LEU A 261 24.16 18.36 33.14
C LEU A 261 24.03 19.89 33.01
N GLU A 262 25.09 20.64 33.36
CA GLU A 262 25.13 22.13 33.32
C GLU A 262 25.80 22.67 32.07
N ALA A 263 26.43 21.80 31.29
CA ALA A 263 27.33 22.17 30.17
C ALA A 263 26.59 22.45 28.85
N HIS A 264 25.35 22.97 28.91
CA HIS A 264 24.60 23.38 27.70
C HIS A 264 23.81 24.65 27.95
#